data_1fe2536b129e1215e1fa9c481a37ed3f
#
_entry.id   1fe2536b129e1215e1fa9c481a37ed3f
#
_cell.length_a   1.000
_cell.length_b   1.000
_cell.length_c   1.000
_cell.angle_alpha   90.00
_cell.angle_beta   90.00
_cell.angle_gamma   90.00
#
_symmetry.space_group_name_H-M   'P 1'
#
loop_
_entity.id
_entity.type
_entity.pdbx_description
1 polymer ?
#
loop_
_entity_poly.entity_id
_entity_poly.type
_entity_poly.pdbx_seq_one_letter_code
_entity_poly.pdbx_strand_id
1 'polypeptide(L)'
;MNQKKQSSLSRILSYAGGHKNLTLLGCILSALSAVLGLIPYVCVWLAARNVLEDWPGLNGALNLSHWGWMAVGTAIGSIILYFAALMSTHIAAFRTARNIRRTAMAHVMKLPLGFFTGNQSGRLRKLIDDNAGLTEDLLAHKLPDLAGTIVTPIAAIVMLFLFDWKMGLLCLLTMALALLSMCLMMGGKNAGFFHRYQKEIERMSGEAVEYVRGIPVVKMFQQTVYSFKAFYAAIKDYSDLASQYAMSCRVGQTCFLTFINGTFALLIPAALLLASGGDVRTVLVNFIFYALFAPACGQMINRIMYMSEAVMEANEAVGRLDEILGQKPMEEPKVQKRSINAAVSFHHVTFTYPGAKRPALDDVTFSVRPGQVTALVGPSGGGKTTAACLIPRFWDVDSGSVSVGGVDVREMDTKDLMEQVAFVFQDTRLFKESLLENIRAARPQASREEVLSAAHAAQCDDILEKLPHGLDTVVGTKGVYLSGGEQQRIALARAILKDAPIVVLDEATAFADPENEHQIQKAFETLTKNKTVLMIAHRLSTVQDADNILVLSDGKISEQGSHESLLAEKGVYAAMWEDYQRSAQWKVGNPTRGYLNAQKTGQKRGNPTRGYHNNQETGKGEKRV
;
A
#
# COMPACT_ATOMS: atom_id res chain seq x y z
N MET A 1 13.76 7.26 -25.70
CA MET A 1 15.16 7.09 -25.26
C MET A 1 15.23 5.88 -24.33
N ASN A 2 15.97 4.83 -24.74
CA ASN A 2 16.19 3.62 -23.94
C ASN A 2 16.91 3.95 -22.63
N GLN A 3 16.19 4.12 -21.53
CA GLN A 3 16.81 4.04 -20.21
C GLN A 3 17.27 2.58 -20.02
N LYS A 4 18.58 2.34 -20.08
CA LYS A 4 19.19 1.10 -19.59
C LYS A 4 18.57 0.83 -18.20
N LYS A 5 17.88 -0.29 -18.02
CA LYS A 5 17.39 -0.73 -16.71
C LYS A 5 18.57 -0.74 -15.74
N GLN A 6 18.70 0.32 -14.95
CA GLN A 6 19.67 0.32 -13.86
C GLN A 6 19.30 -0.80 -12.90
N SER A 7 20.31 -1.49 -12.34
CA SER A 7 20.04 -2.52 -11.34
C SER A 7 19.35 -1.88 -10.13
N SER A 8 18.44 -2.62 -9.48
CA SER A 8 17.71 -2.13 -8.31
C SER A 8 18.64 -1.62 -7.21
N LEU A 9 19.77 -2.29 -7.00
CA LEU A 9 20.80 -1.85 -6.05
C LEU A 9 21.39 -0.48 -6.43
N SER A 10 21.68 -0.24 -7.72
CA SER A 10 22.19 1.06 -8.19
C SER A 10 21.17 2.18 -7.93
N ARG A 11 19.89 1.90 -8.09
CA ARG A 11 18.80 2.84 -7.81
C ARG A 11 18.67 3.14 -6.33
N ILE A 12 18.71 2.13 -5.46
CA ILE A 12 18.70 2.32 -4.01
C ILE A 12 19.89 3.18 -3.58
N LEU A 13 21.09 2.88 -4.08
CA LEU A 13 22.29 3.64 -3.76
C LEU A 13 22.25 5.09 -4.28
N SER A 14 21.45 5.39 -5.30
CA SER A 14 21.25 6.78 -5.74
C SER A 14 20.55 7.63 -4.67
N TYR A 15 19.65 7.04 -3.87
CA TYR A 15 19.00 7.70 -2.74
C TYR A 15 19.93 7.85 -1.51
N ALA A 16 21.00 7.06 -1.44
CA ALA A 16 22.01 7.19 -0.37
C ALA A 16 22.82 8.50 -0.45
N GLY A 17 22.90 9.12 -1.63
CA GLY A 17 23.65 10.36 -1.83
C GLY A 17 25.12 10.21 -1.41
N GLY A 18 25.62 11.10 -0.54
CA GLY A 18 26.99 11.05 -0.01
C GLY A 18 27.29 9.88 0.93
N HIS A 19 26.26 9.14 1.40
CA HIS A 19 26.42 8.04 2.36
C HIS A 19 26.69 6.67 1.70
N LYS A 20 26.70 6.58 0.36
CA LYS A 20 27.07 5.36 -0.38
C LYS A 20 28.47 4.83 0.02
N ASN A 21 29.40 5.72 0.40
CA ASN A 21 30.74 5.34 0.84
C ASN A 21 30.72 4.58 2.19
N LEU A 22 29.78 4.91 3.09
CA LEU A 22 29.59 4.17 4.34
C LEU A 22 29.06 2.76 4.09
N THR A 23 28.16 2.59 3.13
CA THR A 23 27.70 1.26 2.71
C THR A 23 28.85 0.43 2.15
N LEU A 24 29.68 1.02 1.28
CA LEU A 24 30.85 0.34 0.73
C LEU A 24 31.86 -0.04 1.83
N LEU A 25 32.15 0.89 2.75
CA LEU A 25 33.02 0.63 3.91
C LEU A 25 32.49 -0.53 4.73
N GLY A 26 31.18 -0.56 5.03
CA GLY A 26 30.55 -1.65 5.75
C GLY A 26 30.68 -3.00 5.05
N CYS A 27 30.52 -3.05 3.74
CA CYS A 27 30.72 -4.27 2.94
C CYS A 27 32.19 -4.76 3.02
N ILE A 28 33.16 -3.84 2.94
CA ILE A 28 34.59 -4.17 3.06
C ILE A 28 34.91 -4.70 4.46
N LEU A 29 34.44 -4.03 5.51
CA LEU A 29 34.65 -4.46 6.90
C LEU A 29 33.99 -5.83 7.16
N SER A 30 32.81 -6.09 6.61
CA SER A 30 32.12 -7.40 6.71
C SER A 30 32.92 -8.50 6.02
N ALA A 31 33.45 -8.23 4.82
CA ALA A 31 34.31 -9.16 4.10
C ALA A 31 35.60 -9.48 4.88
N LEU A 32 36.25 -8.48 5.46
CA LEU A 32 37.44 -8.65 6.30
C LEU A 32 37.12 -9.44 7.57
N SER A 33 36.00 -9.13 8.23
CA SER A 33 35.50 -9.87 9.38
C SER A 33 35.30 -11.35 9.05
N ALA A 34 34.69 -11.64 7.89
CA ALA A 34 34.43 -13.00 7.45
C ALA A 34 35.74 -13.82 7.27
N VAL A 35 36.78 -13.22 6.69
CA VAL A 35 38.10 -13.87 6.56
C VAL A 35 38.78 -14.05 7.93
N LEU A 36 38.76 -13.01 8.77
CA LEU A 36 39.33 -13.08 10.12
C LEU A 36 38.65 -14.15 10.98
N GLY A 37 37.34 -14.35 10.80
CA GLY A 37 36.56 -15.40 11.47
C GLY A 37 36.92 -16.83 11.08
N LEU A 38 37.71 -17.03 10.01
CA LEU A 38 38.23 -18.37 9.64
C LEU A 38 39.57 -18.70 10.30
N ILE A 39 40.31 -17.68 10.78
CA ILE A 39 41.64 -17.89 11.41
C ILE A 39 41.59 -18.78 12.66
N PRO A 40 40.59 -18.74 13.53
CA PRO A 40 40.49 -19.67 14.66
C PRO A 40 40.63 -21.15 14.27
N TYR A 41 40.10 -21.58 13.11
CA TYR A 41 40.24 -22.96 12.63
C TYR A 41 41.71 -23.31 12.35
N VAL A 42 42.46 -22.36 11.78
CA VAL A 42 43.91 -22.50 11.55
C VAL A 42 44.65 -22.60 12.88
N CYS A 43 44.30 -21.78 13.87
CA CYS A 43 44.90 -21.80 15.19
C CYS A 43 44.67 -23.13 15.90
N VAL A 44 43.46 -23.70 15.80
CA VAL A 44 43.15 -25.03 16.35
C VAL A 44 43.98 -26.12 15.66
N TRP A 45 44.13 -26.04 14.32
CA TRP A 45 44.98 -26.96 13.58
C TRP A 45 46.45 -26.88 14.03
N LEU A 46 47.01 -25.66 14.19
CA LEU A 46 48.39 -25.44 14.68
C LEU A 46 48.57 -25.93 16.10
N ALA A 47 47.58 -25.73 16.97
CA ALA A 47 47.59 -26.26 18.33
C ALA A 47 47.60 -27.79 18.34
N ALA A 48 46.71 -28.41 17.57
CA ALA A 48 46.64 -29.87 17.44
C ALA A 48 47.93 -30.47 16.86
N ARG A 49 48.50 -29.78 15.86
CA ARG A 49 49.79 -30.16 15.26
C ARG A 49 50.92 -30.17 16.30
N ASN A 50 51.06 -29.09 17.06
CA ASN A 50 52.13 -28.97 18.09
C ASN A 50 52.00 -30.06 19.17
N VAL A 51 50.77 -30.40 19.60
CA VAL A 51 50.53 -31.47 20.59
C VAL A 51 50.87 -32.83 20.03
N LEU A 52 50.51 -33.15 18.79
CA LEU A 52 50.71 -34.48 18.20
C LEU A 52 52.13 -34.71 17.69
N GLU A 53 52.88 -33.66 17.30
CA GLU A 53 54.28 -33.75 16.93
C GLU A 53 55.19 -34.06 18.16
N ASP A 54 54.86 -33.48 19.33
CA ASP A 54 55.62 -33.66 20.56
C ASP A 54 55.24 -34.92 21.39
N TRP A 55 54.20 -35.64 20.99
CA TRP A 55 53.71 -36.82 21.70
C TRP A 55 54.77 -37.98 21.72
N PRO A 56 55.09 -38.58 22.88
CA PRO A 56 54.44 -38.49 24.20
C PRO A 56 55.03 -37.41 25.15
N GLY A 57 55.94 -36.58 24.71
CA GLY A 57 56.45 -35.44 25.49
C GLY A 57 55.46 -34.29 25.43
N LEU A 58 55.15 -33.61 26.54
CA LEU A 58 54.26 -32.46 26.61
C LEU A 58 55.04 -31.12 26.54
N ASN A 59 56.21 -31.08 25.94
CA ASN A 59 57.07 -29.88 25.84
C ASN A 59 56.40 -28.77 24.94
N GLY A 60 55.50 -29.14 24.04
CA GLY A 60 54.75 -28.20 23.21
C GLY A 60 53.60 -27.47 23.93
N ALA A 61 53.35 -27.71 25.20
CA ALA A 61 52.25 -27.08 25.97
C ALA A 61 52.40 -25.55 26.08
N LEU A 62 53.60 -25.01 26.00
CA LEU A 62 53.86 -23.55 25.99
C LEU A 62 53.30 -22.87 24.74
N ASN A 63 53.32 -23.52 23.57
CA ASN A 63 52.78 -22.97 22.33
C ASN A 63 51.24 -23.15 22.23
N LEU A 64 50.66 -24.06 22.97
CA LEU A 64 49.20 -24.28 23.00
C LEU A 64 48.45 -23.06 23.52
N SER A 65 48.95 -22.46 24.61
CA SER A 65 48.40 -21.20 25.15
C SER A 65 48.47 -20.06 24.14
N HIS A 66 49.58 -19.95 23.40
CA HIS A 66 49.74 -18.93 22.37
C HIS A 66 48.67 -19.06 21.25
N TRP A 67 48.49 -20.24 20.67
CA TRP A 67 47.48 -20.49 19.64
C TRP A 67 46.06 -20.36 20.17
N GLY A 68 45.80 -20.73 21.43
CA GLY A 68 44.53 -20.54 22.10
C GLY A 68 44.17 -19.04 22.20
N TRP A 69 45.06 -18.21 22.72
CA TRP A 69 44.84 -16.77 22.82
C TRP A 69 44.74 -16.09 21.45
N MET A 70 45.50 -16.57 20.46
CA MET A 70 45.41 -16.04 19.09
C MET A 70 44.08 -16.38 18.45
N ALA A 71 43.53 -17.58 18.66
CA ALA A 71 42.19 -17.97 18.23
C ALA A 71 41.11 -17.07 18.84
N VAL A 72 41.18 -16.86 20.18
CA VAL A 72 40.25 -15.97 20.88
C VAL A 72 40.39 -14.53 20.38
N GLY A 73 41.60 -14.01 20.25
CA GLY A 73 41.84 -12.66 19.78
C GLY A 73 41.32 -12.39 18.36
N THR A 74 41.54 -13.35 17.45
CA THR A 74 41.04 -13.23 16.07
C THR A 74 39.50 -13.37 15.98
N ALA A 75 38.91 -14.22 16.82
CA ALA A 75 37.46 -14.34 16.92
C ALA A 75 36.82 -13.02 17.43
N ILE A 76 37.38 -12.46 18.52
CA ILE A 76 36.91 -11.17 19.05
C ILE A 76 37.14 -10.05 18.01
N GLY A 77 38.28 -10.02 17.35
CA GLY A 77 38.58 -9.06 16.28
C GLY A 77 37.58 -9.14 15.11
N SER A 78 37.21 -10.35 14.71
CA SER A 78 36.16 -10.58 13.70
C SER A 78 34.82 -9.98 14.14
N ILE A 79 34.40 -10.22 15.38
CA ILE A 79 33.15 -9.66 15.92
C ILE A 79 33.18 -8.14 15.95
N ILE A 80 34.28 -7.54 16.38
CA ILE A 80 34.45 -6.07 16.42
C ILE A 80 34.36 -5.48 15.01
N LEU A 81 35.04 -6.09 14.03
CA LEU A 81 34.99 -5.64 12.63
C LEU A 81 33.57 -5.76 12.05
N TYR A 82 32.86 -6.87 12.35
CA TYR A 82 31.49 -7.05 11.91
C TYR A 82 30.54 -6.03 12.54
N PHE A 83 30.71 -5.75 13.83
CA PHE A 83 29.97 -4.69 14.50
C PHE A 83 30.21 -3.31 13.86
N ALA A 84 31.45 -2.97 13.57
CA ALA A 84 31.81 -1.73 12.87
C ALA A 84 31.21 -1.67 11.44
N ALA A 85 31.17 -2.82 10.75
CA ALA A 85 30.53 -2.95 9.45
C ALA A 85 29.03 -2.61 9.56
N LEU A 86 28.32 -3.25 10.49
CA LEU A 86 26.89 -3.02 10.72
C LEU A 86 26.59 -1.59 11.14
N MET A 87 27.39 -0.99 12.04
CA MET A 87 27.21 0.42 12.42
C MET A 87 27.32 1.37 11.23
N SER A 88 28.29 1.12 10.33
CA SER A 88 28.46 1.93 9.11
C SER A 88 27.27 1.78 8.15
N THR A 89 26.79 0.55 7.94
CA THR A 89 25.67 0.28 7.04
C THR A 89 24.34 0.76 7.61
N HIS A 90 24.10 0.64 8.93
CA HIS A 90 22.90 1.18 9.58
C HIS A 90 22.76 2.69 9.41
N ILE A 91 23.84 3.45 9.62
CA ILE A 91 23.81 4.91 9.43
C ILE A 91 23.44 5.25 7.98
N ALA A 92 24.01 4.55 7.00
CA ALA A 92 23.70 4.75 5.59
C ALA A 92 22.26 4.35 5.27
N ALA A 93 21.79 3.22 5.79
CA ALA A 93 20.46 2.66 5.56
C ALA A 93 19.34 3.58 6.07
N PHE A 94 19.43 4.04 7.33
CA PHE A 94 18.44 4.97 7.92
C PHE A 94 18.34 6.27 7.10
N ARG A 95 19.48 6.80 6.66
CA ARG A 95 19.49 8.02 5.84
C ARG A 95 18.92 7.79 4.45
N THR A 96 19.17 6.63 3.85
CA THR A 96 18.62 6.24 2.55
C THR A 96 17.11 6.07 2.65
N ALA A 97 16.60 5.34 3.65
CA ALA A 97 15.17 5.16 3.88
C ALA A 97 14.44 6.49 4.11
N ARG A 98 15.05 7.39 4.91
CA ARG A 98 14.53 8.76 5.07
C ARG A 98 14.46 9.51 3.75
N ASN A 99 15.47 9.42 2.91
CA ASN A 99 15.52 10.12 1.62
C ASN A 99 14.48 9.53 0.65
N ILE A 100 14.30 8.20 0.64
CA ILE A 100 13.24 7.53 -0.14
C ILE A 100 11.87 8.04 0.28
N ARG A 101 11.55 8.02 1.59
CA ARG A 101 10.29 8.54 2.12
C ARG A 101 10.06 10.00 1.71
N ARG A 102 11.09 10.84 1.88
CA ARG A 102 11.02 12.27 1.51
C ARG A 102 10.77 12.45 0.01
N THR A 103 11.49 11.73 -0.84
CA THR A 103 11.35 11.83 -2.29
C THR A 103 9.99 11.32 -2.75
N ALA A 104 9.55 10.18 -2.22
CA ALA A 104 8.24 9.62 -2.55
C ALA A 104 7.10 10.55 -2.10
N MET A 105 7.15 11.08 -0.87
CA MET A 105 6.15 12.03 -0.39
C MET A 105 6.14 13.34 -1.19
N ALA A 106 7.32 13.88 -1.51
CA ALA A 106 7.44 15.09 -2.34
C ALA A 106 6.90 14.86 -3.77
N HIS A 107 7.06 13.65 -4.31
CA HIS A 107 6.50 13.28 -5.60
C HIS A 107 4.97 13.13 -5.52
N VAL A 108 4.46 12.42 -4.51
CA VAL A 108 3.02 12.23 -4.27
C VAL A 108 2.31 13.58 -4.14
N MET A 109 2.91 14.56 -3.48
CA MET A 109 2.34 15.92 -3.36
C MET A 109 2.22 16.68 -4.69
N LYS A 110 2.93 16.25 -5.72
CA LYS A 110 2.86 16.83 -7.08
C LYS A 110 1.89 16.10 -8.01
N LEU A 111 1.31 15.00 -7.54
CA LEU A 111 0.34 14.24 -8.34
C LEU A 111 -1.01 14.97 -8.40
N PRO A 112 -1.79 14.76 -9.47
CA PRO A 112 -3.13 15.32 -9.59
C PRO A 112 -4.01 14.94 -8.40
N LEU A 113 -4.90 15.85 -7.96
CA LEU A 113 -5.83 15.57 -6.86
C LEU A 113 -6.71 14.34 -7.12
N GLY A 114 -7.05 14.07 -8.37
CA GLY A 114 -7.80 12.88 -8.77
C GLY A 114 -7.08 11.55 -8.48
N PHE A 115 -5.74 11.54 -8.39
CA PHE A 115 -5.00 10.35 -7.97
C PHE A 115 -5.43 9.87 -6.57
N PHE A 116 -5.77 10.78 -5.67
CA PHE A 116 -6.17 10.49 -4.29
C PHE A 116 -7.61 10.00 -4.17
N THR A 117 -8.47 10.21 -5.15
CA THR A 117 -9.85 9.69 -5.14
C THR A 117 -9.89 8.16 -5.27
N GLY A 118 -8.97 7.57 -6.04
CA GLY A 118 -8.82 6.12 -6.20
C GLY A 118 -7.84 5.45 -5.21
N ASN A 119 -6.99 6.23 -4.53
CA ASN A 119 -5.93 5.73 -3.67
C ASN A 119 -6.13 6.18 -2.21
N GLN A 120 -6.49 5.24 -1.35
CA GLN A 120 -6.64 5.53 0.08
C GLN A 120 -5.29 5.95 0.68
N SER A 121 -5.27 7.05 1.45
CA SER A 121 -4.08 7.61 2.08
C SER A 121 -3.32 6.60 2.96
N GLY A 122 -4.05 5.73 3.66
CA GLY A 122 -3.47 4.64 4.45
C GLY A 122 -2.71 3.62 3.61
N ARG A 123 -3.21 3.29 2.41
CA ARG A 123 -2.53 2.40 1.47
C ARG A 123 -1.25 3.01 0.93
N LEU A 124 -1.29 4.29 0.53
CA LEU A 124 -0.10 5.01 0.04
C LEU A 124 0.98 5.11 1.11
N ARG A 125 0.60 5.50 2.34
CA ARG A 125 1.52 5.56 3.46
C ARG A 125 2.18 4.20 3.70
N LYS A 126 1.38 3.14 3.84
CA LYS A 126 1.89 1.77 4.04
C LYS A 126 2.85 1.38 2.92
N LEU A 127 2.50 1.63 1.66
CA LEU A 127 3.32 1.28 0.51
C LEU A 127 4.67 2.02 0.53
N ILE A 128 4.70 3.30 0.90
CA ILE A 128 5.96 4.07 1.01
C ILE A 128 6.78 3.59 2.22
N ASP A 129 6.16 3.44 3.40
CA ASP A 129 6.85 3.10 4.64
C ASP A 129 7.39 1.67 4.61
N ASP A 130 6.59 0.68 4.20
CA ASP A 130 6.98 -0.73 4.14
C ASP A 130 8.15 -0.92 3.13
N ASN A 131 8.05 -0.35 1.93
CA ASN A 131 9.10 -0.52 0.92
C ASN A 131 10.37 0.28 1.27
N ALA A 132 10.27 1.42 1.95
CA ALA A 132 11.43 2.11 2.50
C ALA A 132 12.10 1.28 3.62
N GLY A 133 11.30 0.58 4.45
CA GLY A 133 11.79 -0.34 5.48
C GLY A 133 12.49 -1.56 4.89
N LEU A 134 11.94 -2.20 3.86
CA LEU A 134 12.60 -3.30 3.14
C LEU A 134 13.94 -2.86 2.52
N THR A 135 13.99 -1.64 1.97
CA THR A 135 15.22 -1.07 1.43
C THR A 135 16.26 -0.80 2.54
N GLU A 136 15.80 -0.38 3.71
CA GLU A 136 16.64 -0.19 4.90
C GLU A 136 17.24 -1.50 5.36
N ASP A 137 16.43 -2.57 5.52
CA ASP A 137 16.88 -3.90 5.92
C ASP A 137 17.92 -4.46 4.93
N LEU A 138 17.68 -4.29 3.62
CA LEU A 138 18.66 -4.66 2.61
C LEU A 138 20.01 -3.99 2.82
N LEU A 139 20.05 -2.66 3.00
CA LEU A 139 21.29 -1.92 3.13
C LEU A 139 21.97 -2.13 4.48
N ALA A 140 21.19 -2.25 5.56
CA ALA A 140 21.70 -2.39 6.92
C ALA A 140 22.31 -3.76 7.19
N HIS A 141 21.62 -4.82 6.76
CA HIS A 141 21.95 -6.21 7.11
C HIS A 141 22.32 -7.05 5.90
N LYS A 142 21.45 -7.11 4.88
CA LYS A 142 21.62 -8.08 3.78
C LYS A 142 22.83 -7.77 2.89
N LEU A 143 23.13 -6.50 2.65
CA LEU A 143 24.23 -6.13 1.76
C LEU A 143 25.63 -6.36 2.37
N PRO A 144 25.91 -6.02 3.64
CA PRO A 144 27.16 -6.44 4.29
C PRO A 144 27.25 -7.95 4.44
N ASP A 145 26.14 -8.66 4.73
CA ASP A 145 26.11 -10.12 4.78
C ASP A 145 26.39 -10.74 3.41
N LEU A 146 25.91 -10.14 2.32
CA LEU A 146 26.20 -10.57 0.96
C LEU A 146 27.70 -10.48 0.66
N ALA A 147 28.36 -9.39 1.08
CA ALA A 147 29.80 -9.25 0.90
C ALA A 147 30.57 -10.35 1.65
N GLY A 148 30.21 -10.63 2.90
CA GLY A 148 30.74 -11.78 3.66
C GLY A 148 30.44 -13.12 2.99
N THR A 149 29.20 -13.31 2.53
CA THR A 149 28.74 -14.55 1.89
C THR A 149 29.45 -14.85 0.55
N ILE A 150 29.92 -13.83 -0.16
CA ILE A 150 30.72 -14.01 -1.39
C ILE A 150 32.19 -14.35 -1.05
N VAL A 151 32.77 -13.64 -0.08
CA VAL A 151 34.19 -13.78 0.26
C VAL A 151 34.48 -15.06 1.05
N THR A 152 33.58 -15.45 1.95
CA THR A 152 33.78 -16.63 2.82
C THR A 152 33.97 -17.95 2.06
N PRO A 153 33.14 -18.30 1.03
CA PRO A 153 33.36 -19.53 0.25
C PRO A 153 34.69 -19.53 -0.50
N ILE A 154 35.13 -18.37 -1.02
CA ILE A 154 36.43 -18.24 -1.71
C ILE A 154 37.57 -18.54 -0.74
N ALA A 155 37.54 -17.91 0.44
CA ALA A 155 38.53 -18.15 1.47
C ALA A 155 38.49 -19.61 2.00
N ALA A 156 37.27 -20.17 2.13
CA ALA A 156 37.09 -21.56 2.54
C ALA A 156 37.67 -22.55 1.52
N ILE A 157 37.45 -22.35 0.23
CA ILE A 157 38.03 -23.18 -0.83
C ILE A 157 39.57 -23.12 -0.75
N VAL A 158 40.17 -21.96 -0.59
CA VAL A 158 41.61 -21.82 -0.42
C VAL A 158 42.06 -22.64 0.81
N MET A 159 41.36 -22.52 1.93
CA MET A 159 41.71 -23.28 3.17
C MET A 159 41.54 -24.78 2.99
N LEU A 160 40.55 -25.28 2.25
CA LEU A 160 40.37 -26.70 1.96
C LEU A 160 41.57 -27.32 1.23
N PHE A 161 42.29 -26.55 0.41
CA PHE A 161 43.45 -27.07 -0.33
C PHE A 161 44.80 -26.78 0.34
N LEU A 162 44.83 -25.96 1.38
CA LEU A 162 46.07 -25.51 2.03
C LEU A 162 46.69 -26.58 2.93
N PHE A 163 45.88 -27.46 3.54
CA PHE A 163 46.33 -28.45 4.53
C PHE A 163 46.50 -29.84 3.92
N ASP A 164 45.47 -30.36 3.25
CA ASP A 164 45.50 -31.64 2.54
C ASP A 164 44.56 -31.59 1.33
N TRP A 165 45.13 -31.62 0.13
CA TRP A 165 44.32 -31.52 -1.07
C TRP A 165 43.36 -32.68 -1.30
N LYS A 166 43.66 -33.92 -0.77
CA LYS A 166 42.81 -35.10 -0.93
C LYS A 166 41.57 -35.01 -0.04
N MET A 167 41.76 -34.64 1.23
CA MET A 167 40.62 -34.40 2.16
C MET A 167 39.84 -33.15 1.74
N GLY A 168 40.52 -32.11 1.26
CA GLY A 168 39.89 -30.90 0.70
C GLY A 168 39.03 -31.19 -0.50
N LEU A 169 39.49 -32.01 -1.44
CA LEU A 169 38.72 -32.44 -2.61
C LEU A 169 37.46 -33.23 -2.20
N LEU A 170 37.53 -34.06 -1.17
CA LEU A 170 36.40 -34.81 -0.67
C LEU A 170 35.32 -33.91 -0.06
N CYS A 171 35.74 -32.92 0.73
CA CYS A 171 34.83 -31.89 1.24
C CYS A 171 34.19 -31.07 0.10
N LEU A 172 34.99 -30.68 -0.87
CA LEU A 172 34.48 -29.94 -2.05
C LEU A 172 33.48 -30.75 -2.88
N LEU A 173 33.72 -32.08 -3.00
CA LEU A 173 32.79 -32.98 -3.68
C LEU A 173 31.44 -33.04 -2.98
N THR A 174 31.40 -33.18 -1.65
CA THR A 174 30.13 -33.18 -0.89
C THR A 174 29.40 -31.85 -0.99
N MET A 175 30.13 -30.72 -0.93
CA MET A 175 29.58 -29.40 -1.13
C MET A 175 29.00 -29.20 -2.57
N ALA A 176 29.72 -29.68 -3.59
CA ALA A 176 29.27 -29.62 -4.96
C ALA A 176 27.99 -30.44 -5.20
N LEU A 177 27.91 -31.65 -4.61
CA LEU A 177 26.72 -32.50 -4.67
C LEU A 177 25.52 -31.85 -3.93
N ALA A 178 25.79 -31.22 -2.81
CA ALA A 178 24.75 -30.47 -2.09
C ALA A 178 24.22 -29.28 -2.91
N LEU A 179 25.12 -28.49 -3.50
CA LEU A 179 24.74 -27.39 -4.39
C LEU A 179 23.97 -27.87 -5.64
N LEU A 180 24.42 -28.96 -6.24
CA LEU A 180 23.73 -29.59 -7.37
C LEU A 180 22.31 -30.01 -6.99
N SER A 181 22.15 -30.66 -5.83
CA SER A 181 20.83 -31.06 -5.31
C SER A 181 19.92 -29.85 -5.11
N MET A 182 20.45 -28.75 -4.57
CA MET A 182 19.72 -27.49 -4.40
C MET A 182 19.32 -26.87 -5.75
N CYS A 183 20.22 -26.80 -6.71
CA CYS A 183 19.94 -26.29 -8.04
C CYS A 183 18.86 -27.10 -8.78
N LEU A 184 18.92 -28.43 -8.68
CA LEU A 184 17.91 -29.32 -9.25
C LEU A 184 16.55 -29.17 -8.56
N MET A 185 16.53 -28.93 -7.26
CA MET A 185 15.32 -28.68 -6.49
C MET A 185 14.64 -27.36 -6.89
N MET A 186 15.41 -26.27 -7.09
CA MET A 186 14.88 -24.95 -7.42
C MET A 186 14.54 -24.78 -8.90
N GLY A 187 15.06 -25.64 -9.77
CA GLY A 187 14.87 -25.61 -11.23
C GLY A 187 13.58 -26.31 -11.69
N GLY A 188 13.40 -26.38 -13.01
CA GLY A 188 12.32 -27.13 -13.65
C GLY A 188 10.92 -26.68 -13.24
N LYS A 189 10.10 -27.62 -12.75
CA LYS A 189 8.70 -27.35 -12.33
C LYS A 189 8.58 -26.38 -11.16
N ASN A 190 9.61 -26.24 -10.36
CA ASN A 190 9.63 -25.37 -9.18
C ASN A 190 10.08 -23.93 -9.52
N ALA A 191 10.59 -23.71 -10.73
CA ALA A 191 10.90 -22.37 -11.20
C ALA A 191 9.63 -21.52 -11.23
N GLY A 192 9.65 -20.37 -10.58
CA GLY A 192 8.48 -19.49 -10.43
C GLY A 192 7.48 -19.89 -9.34
N PHE A 193 7.76 -20.96 -8.57
CA PHE A 193 6.93 -21.30 -7.41
C PHE A 193 6.85 -20.16 -6.41
N PHE A 194 7.95 -19.50 -6.11
CA PHE A 194 8.00 -18.40 -5.15
C PHE A 194 7.04 -17.27 -5.52
N HIS A 195 6.98 -16.91 -6.80
CA HIS A 195 6.05 -15.89 -7.29
C HIS A 195 4.58 -16.32 -7.12
N ARG A 196 4.25 -17.58 -7.42
CA ARG A 196 2.89 -18.12 -7.21
C ARG A 196 2.53 -18.16 -5.73
N TYR A 197 3.47 -18.57 -4.90
CA TYR A 197 3.32 -18.64 -3.44
C TYR A 197 3.02 -17.25 -2.84
N GLN A 198 3.78 -16.22 -3.23
CA GLN A 198 3.55 -14.84 -2.81
C GLN A 198 2.16 -14.35 -3.25
N LYS A 199 1.76 -14.63 -4.47
CA LYS A 199 0.46 -14.24 -4.98
C LYS A 199 -0.70 -14.88 -4.20
N GLU A 200 -0.57 -16.16 -3.83
CA GLU A 200 -1.62 -16.83 -3.04
C GLU A 200 -1.64 -16.36 -1.58
N ILE A 201 -0.49 -16.00 -0.99
CA ILE A 201 -0.45 -15.34 0.32
C ILE A 201 -1.14 -13.97 0.26
N GLU A 202 -0.86 -13.16 -0.76
CA GLU A 202 -1.51 -11.85 -0.93
C GLU A 202 -3.03 -12.00 -1.09
N ARG A 203 -3.48 -12.97 -1.90
CA ARG A 203 -4.89 -13.29 -2.08
C ARG A 203 -5.53 -13.72 -0.75
N MET A 204 -4.93 -14.66 -0.06
CA MET A 204 -5.42 -15.13 1.24
C MET A 204 -5.49 -14.01 2.28
N SER A 205 -4.47 -13.14 2.32
CA SER A 205 -4.44 -11.98 3.22
C SER A 205 -5.52 -10.96 2.87
N GLY A 206 -5.78 -10.73 1.58
CA GLY A 206 -6.85 -9.86 1.10
C GLY A 206 -8.23 -10.37 1.54
N GLU A 207 -8.52 -11.65 1.31
CA GLU A 207 -9.77 -12.30 1.71
C GLU A 207 -9.94 -12.33 3.25
N ALA A 208 -8.84 -12.50 4.00
CA ALA A 208 -8.86 -12.44 5.46
C ALA A 208 -9.27 -11.06 5.97
N VAL A 209 -8.77 -9.97 5.35
CA VAL A 209 -9.16 -8.60 5.70
C VAL A 209 -10.64 -8.36 5.41
N GLU A 210 -11.16 -8.84 4.28
CA GLU A 210 -12.59 -8.78 3.93
C GLU A 210 -13.44 -9.54 4.97
N TYR A 211 -13.01 -10.75 5.35
CA TYR A 211 -13.69 -11.53 6.39
C TYR A 211 -13.75 -10.79 7.73
N VAL A 212 -12.61 -10.20 8.17
CA VAL A 212 -12.54 -9.43 9.44
C VAL A 212 -13.46 -8.21 9.39
N ARG A 213 -13.51 -7.49 8.26
CA ARG A 213 -14.45 -6.38 8.06
C ARG A 213 -15.91 -6.84 8.11
N GLY A 214 -16.18 -8.03 7.59
CA GLY A 214 -17.50 -8.64 7.58
C GLY A 214 -17.91 -9.33 8.89
N ILE A 215 -17.07 -9.42 9.93
CA ILE A 215 -17.36 -10.11 11.20
C ILE A 215 -18.70 -9.70 11.83
N PRO A 216 -19.09 -8.40 11.87
CA PRO A 216 -20.39 -8.01 12.42
C PRO A 216 -21.57 -8.69 11.68
N VAL A 217 -21.49 -8.76 10.35
CA VAL A 217 -22.49 -9.43 9.50
C VAL A 217 -22.47 -10.94 9.74
N VAL A 218 -21.26 -11.54 9.75
CA VAL A 218 -21.08 -12.99 10.02
C VAL A 218 -21.67 -13.38 11.36
N LYS A 219 -21.44 -12.59 12.42
CA LYS A 219 -21.99 -12.81 13.76
C LYS A 219 -23.51 -12.61 13.80
N MET A 220 -24.04 -11.56 13.16
CA MET A 220 -25.47 -11.27 13.15
C MET A 220 -26.26 -12.40 12.48
N PHE A 221 -25.74 -12.96 11.39
CA PHE A 221 -26.39 -14.05 10.64
C PHE A 221 -25.93 -15.45 11.06
N GLN A 222 -25.15 -15.57 12.15
CA GLN A 222 -24.63 -16.85 12.69
C GLN A 222 -23.90 -17.70 11.65
N GLN A 223 -23.19 -17.04 10.73
CA GLN A 223 -22.42 -17.71 9.68
C GLN A 223 -21.05 -18.17 10.19
N THR A 224 -20.46 -19.13 9.49
CA THR A 224 -19.11 -19.65 9.80
C THR A 224 -18.12 -19.24 8.71
N VAL A 225 -16.82 -19.46 8.96
CA VAL A 225 -15.76 -19.27 7.95
C VAL A 225 -16.04 -20.04 6.65
N TYR A 226 -16.67 -21.21 6.73
CA TYR A 226 -17.04 -22.00 5.54
C TYR A 226 -18.12 -21.33 4.67
N SER A 227 -18.92 -20.43 5.26
CA SER A 227 -19.90 -19.64 4.51
C SER A 227 -19.23 -18.55 3.69
N PHE A 228 -18.01 -18.14 4.06
CA PHE A 228 -17.17 -17.21 3.31
C PHE A 228 -16.32 -17.98 2.29
N LYS A 229 -16.99 -18.46 1.23
CA LYS A 229 -16.43 -19.38 0.24
C LYS A 229 -15.10 -18.89 -0.37
N ALA A 230 -14.96 -17.57 -0.60
CA ALA A 230 -13.76 -16.98 -1.17
C ALA A 230 -12.55 -17.13 -0.24
N PHE A 231 -12.70 -16.83 1.05
CA PHE A 231 -11.64 -16.96 2.03
C PHE A 231 -11.26 -18.43 2.26
N TYR A 232 -12.25 -19.31 2.40
CA TYR A 232 -12.01 -20.74 2.53
C TYR A 232 -11.28 -21.32 1.31
N ALA A 233 -11.70 -20.93 0.09
CA ALA A 233 -11.02 -21.35 -1.14
C ALA A 233 -9.58 -20.84 -1.19
N ALA A 234 -9.31 -19.57 -0.81
CA ALA A 234 -7.97 -19.01 -0.77
C ALA A 234 -7.06 -19.74 0.22
N ILE A 235 -7.57 -20.11 1.41
CA ILE A 235 -6.82 -20.93 2.38
C ILE A 235 -6.48 -22.29 1.79
N LYS A 236 -7.46 -22.94 1.14
CA LYS A 236 -7.27 -24.27 0.56
C LYS A 236 -6.28 -24.24 -0.60
N ASP A 237 -6.43 -23.30 -1.52
CA ASP A 237 -5.54 -23.13 -2.67
C ASP A 237 -4.09 -22.89 -2.22
N TYR A 238 -3.89 -22.04 -1.19
CA TYR A 238 -2.59 -21.82 -0.57
C TYR A 238 -2.04 -23.10 0.06
N SER A 239 -2.84 -23.83 0.86
CA SER A 239 -2.44 -25.06 1.52
C SER A 239 -2.07 -26.14 0.52
N ASP A 240 -2.86 -26.32 -0.54
CA ASP A 240 -2.62 -27.30 -1.59
C ASP A 240 -1.33 -26.95 -2.37
N LEU A 241 -1.12 -25.67 -2.69
CA LEU A 241 0.10 -25.21 -3.34
C LEU A 241 1.34 -25.44 -2.45
N ALA A 242 1.28 -25.08 -1.17
CA ALA A 242 2.37 -25.25 -0.23
C ALA A 242 2.71 -26.74 -0.04
N SER A 243 1.68 -27.61 0.06
CA SER A 243 1.86 -29.05 0.18
C SER A 243 2.47 -29.67 -1.07
N GLN A 244 2.00 -29.28 -2.27
CA GLN A 244 2.59 -29.74 -3.53
C GLN A 244 4.06 -29.33 -3.67
N TYR A 245 4.39 -28.10 -3.28
CA TYR A 245 5.78 -27.64 -3.29
C TYR A 245 6.66 -28.42 -2.31
N ALA A 246 6.22 -28.57 -1.06
CA ALA A 246 6.95 -29.33 -0.06
C ALA A 246 7.23 -30.77 -0.52
N MET A 247 6.23 -31.41 -1.14
CA MET A 247 6.38 -32.76 -1.69
C MET A 247 7.34 -32.80 -2.90
N SER A 248 7.30 -31.80 -3.77
CA SER A 248 8.21 -31.72 -4.92
C SER A 248 9.66 -31.47 -4.51
N CYS A 249 9.89 -30.74 -3.42
CA CYS A 249 11.22 -30.44 -2.89
C CYS A 249 11.78 -31.55 -2.01
N ARG A 250 10.95 -32.50 -1.54
CA ARG A 250 11.33 -33.48 -0.54
C ARG A 250 12.63 -34.24 -0.84
N VAL A 251 12.75 -34.78 -2.05
CA VAL A 251 13.94 -35.59 -2.43
C VAL A 251 15.18 -34.69 -2.53
N GLY A 252 15.06 -33.55 -3.23
CA GLY A 252 16.18 -32.61 -3.36
C GLY A 252 16.67 -32.09 -2.00
N GLN A 253 15.74 -31.70 -1.12
CA GLN A 253 16.08 -31.25 0.24
C GLN A 253 16.73 -32.34 1.08
N THR A 254 16.25 -33.60 1.00
CA THR A 254 16.84 -34.70 1.70
C THR A 254 18.27 -34.98 1.20
N CYS A 255 18.48 -35.00 -0.12
CA CYS A 255 19.81 -35.16 -0.72
C CYS A 255 20.76 -34.02 -0.29
N PHE A 256 20.29 -32.77 -0.35
CA PHE A 256 21.04 -31.62 0.10
C PHE A 256 21.53 -31.76 1.55
N LEU A 257 20.61 -32.05 2.49
CA LEU A 257 20.94 -32.25 3.90
C LEU A 257 21.85 -33.46 4.14
N THR A 258 21.65 -34.53 3.37
CA THR A 258 22.48 -35.73 3.48
C THR A 258 23.92 -35.46 3.04
N PHE A 259 24.12 -34.78 1.91
CA PHE A 259 25.46 -34.45 1.44
C PHE A 259 26.18 -33.45 2.35
N ILE A 260 25.49 -32.42 2.83
CA ILE A 260 26.10 -31.38 3.69
C ILE A 260 26.50 -31.97 5.05
N ASN A 261 25.62 -32.76 5.68
CA ASN A 261 25.90 -33.34 7.01
C ASN A 261 26.64 -34.67 6.94
N GLY A 262 26.60 -35.34 5.78
CA GLY A 262 27.25 -36.64 5.57
C GLY A 262 28.73 -36.56 5.22
N THR A 263 29.35 -35.38 5.20
CA THR A 263 30.77 -35.19 4.90
C THR A 263 31.67 -36.08 5.78
N PHE A 264 31.33 -36.24 7.06
CA PHE A 264 32.05 -37.10 8.00
C PHE A 264 32.02 -38.58 7.60
N ALA A 265 30.93 -39.07 7.03
CA ALA A 265 30.79 -40.44 6.59
C ALA A 265 31.82 -40.80 5.50
N LEU A 266 32.31 -39.79 4.75
CA LEU A 266 33.37 -39.95 3.76
C LEU A 266 34.75 -39.61 4.30
N LEU A 267 34.86 -38.59 5.18
CA LEU A 267 36.14 -38.19 5.79
C LEU A 267 36.77 -39.27 6.67
N ILE A 268 35.97 -39.97 7.45
CA ILE A 268 36.49 -41.01 8.36
C ILE A 268 37.14 -42.17 7.61
N PRO A 269 36.48 -42.85 6.63
CA PRO A 269 37.12 -43.88 5.85
C PRO A 269 38.34 -43.39 5.06
N ALA A 270 38.26 -42.17 4.51
CA ALA A 270 39.38 -41.58 3.77
C ALA A 270 40.58 -41.31 4.69
N ALA A 271 40.38 -40.81 5.89
CA ALA A 271 41.44 -40.64 6.88
C ALA A 271 42.10 -41.97 7.27
N LEU A 272 41.31 -43.04 7.50
CA LEU A 272 41.84 -44.36 7.79
C LEU A 272 42.66 -44.93 6.65
N LEU A 273 42.19 -44.79 5.38
CA LEU A 273 42.94 -45.21 4.21
C LEU A 273 44.25 -44.42 4.01
N LEU A 274 44.22 -43.12 4.24
CA LEU A 274 45.42 -42.28 4.16
C LEU A 274 46.43 -42.60 5.28
N ALA A 275 45.94 -42.91 6.48
CA ALA A 275 46.74 -43.28 7.61
C ALA A 275 47.45 -44.66 7.42
N SER A 276 46.82 -45.60 6.69
CA SER A 276 47.42 -46.91 6.42
C SER A 276 48.63 -46.83 5.45
N GLY A 277 48.78 -45.79 4.66
CA GLY A 277 49.85 -45.61 3.68
C GLY A 277 50.77 -44.42 3.94
N GLY A 278 50.57 -43.66 5.03
CA GLY A 278 51.29 -42.41 5.32
C GLY A 278 51.59 -42.18 6.82
N ASP A 279 52.00 -40.95 7.12
CA ASP A 279 52.20 -40.54 8.52
C ASP A 279 50.86 -40.32 9.24
N VAL A 280 50.54 -41.24 10.16
CA VAL A 280 49.30 -41.23 10.94
C VAL A 280 49.10 -39.93 11.70
N ARG A 281 50.16 -39.30 12.21
CA ARG A 281 50.10 -38.06 12.97
C ARG A 281 49.63 -36.91 12.08
N THR A 282 50.25 -36.74 10.93
CA THR A 282 49.85 -35.68 9.94
C THR A 282 48.42 -35.90 9.46
N VAL A 283 48.03 -37.15 9.18
CA VAL A 283 46.63 -37.46 8.77
C VAL A 283 45.64 -37.11 9.87
N LEU A 284 45.95 -37.40 11.14
CA LEU A 284 45.09 -37.12 12.28
C LEU A 284 44.94 -35.61 12.52
N VAL A 285 46.03 -34.82 12.43
CA VAL A 285 46.00 -33.36 12.54
C VAL A 285 45.12 -32.77 11.46
N ASN A 286 45.31 -33.20 10.21
CA ASN A 286 44.50 -32.71 9.08
C ASN A 286 43.03 -33.14 9.23
N PHE A 287 42.76 -34.38 9.67
CA PHE A 287 41.40 -34.82 9.94
C PHE A 287 40.70 -33.97 11.00
N ILE A 288 41.35 -33.58 12.09
CA ILE A 288 40.81 -32.69 13.11
C ILE A 288 40.38 -31.35 12.47
N PHE A 289 41.22 -30.78 11.60
CA PHE A 289 40.87 -29.53 10.88
C PHE A 289 39.61 -29.71 10.06
N TYR A 290 39.55 -30.72 9.18
CA TYR A 290 38.38 -30.95 8.33
C TYR A 290 37.12 -31.29 9.12
N ALA A 291 37.27 -32.01 10.24
CA ALA A 291 36.18 -32.34 11.14
C ALA A 291 35.52 -31.07 11.73
N LEU A 292 36.31 -30.07 12.07
CA LEU A 292 35.80 -28.80 12.60
C LEU A 292 35.34 -27.85 11.50
N PHE A 293 35.98 -27.90 10.34
CA PHE A 293 35.75 -26.92 9.27
C PHE A 293 34.59 -27.30 8.32
N ALA A 294 34.34 -28.61 8.10
CA ALA A 294 33.27 -29.07 7.21
C ALA A 294 31.86 -28.56 7.60
N PRO A 295 31.46 -28.55 8.90
CA PRO A 295 30.18 -27.96 9.30
C PRO A 295 30.08 -26.46 9.00
N ALA A 296 31.19 -25.72 9.14
CA ALA A 296 31.23 -24.29 8.79
C ALA A 296 30.97 -24.06 7.28
N CYS A 297 31.55 -24.93 6.44
CA CYS A 297 31.27 -24.90 4.99
C CYS A 297 29.78 -25.14 4.67
N GLY A 298 29.11 -26.05 5.41
CA GLY A 298 27.68 -26.30 5.30
C GLY A 298 26.84 -25.04 5.60
N GLN A 299 27.20 -24.28 6.65
CA GLN A 299 26.53 -23.04 7.00
C GLN A 299 26.71 -21.96 5.93
N MET A 300 27.84 -21.92 5.23
CA MET A 300 28.09 -20.97 4.14
C MET A 300 27.11 -21.20 2.98
N ILE A 301 26.82 -22.45 2.61
CA ILE A 301 25.86 -22.77 1.54
C ILE A 301 24.44 -22.34 1.93
N ASN A 302 24.03 -22.57 3.18
CA ASN A 302 22.73 -22.10 3.67
C ASN A 302 22.62 -20.57 3.58
N ARG A 303 23.66 -19.81 3.93
CA ARG A 303 23.67 -18.34 3.82
C ARG A 303 23.49 -17.86 2.38
N ILE A 304 24.12 -18.53 1.39
CA ILE A 304 23.94 -18.21 -0.04
C ILE A 304 22.47 -18.36 -0.46
N MET A 305 21.79 -19.40 0.03
CA MET A 305 20.37 -19.66 -0.28
C MET A 305 19.48 -18.52 0.24
N TYR A 306 19.60 -18.14 1.51
CA TYR A 306 18.80 -17.05 2.10
C TYR A 306 19.10 -15.68 1.47
N MET A 307 20.32 -15.48 0.97
CA MET A 307 20.70 -14.22 0.34
C MET A 307 19.97 -13.97 -0.99
N SER A 308 19.69 -15.03 -1.75
CA SER A 308 18.94 -14.92 -3.01
C SER A 308 17.51 -14.40 -2.78
N GLU A 309 16.88 -14.83 -1.71
CA GLU A 309 15.54 -14.38 -1.28
C GLU A 309 15.56 -12.89 -0.94
N ALA A 310 16.53 -12.45 -0.14
CA ALA A 310 16.67 -11.04 0.23
C ALA A 310 16.86 -10.10 -0.96
N VAL A 311 17.62 -10.52 -1.99
CA VAL A 311 17.80 -9.74 -3.22
C VAL A 311 16.49 -9.67 -4.02
N MET A 312 15.71 -10.75 -4.07
CA MET A 312 14.39 -10.73 -4.74
C MET A 312 13.41 -9.79 -4.05
N GLU A 313 13.34 -9.85 -2.72
CA GLU A 313 12.48 -8.99 -1.89
C GLU A 313 12.80 -7.49 -2.07
N ALA A 314 14.09 -7.16 -2.11
CA ALA A 314 14.55 -5.81 -2.37
C ALA A 314 14.22 -5.32 -3.80
N ASN A 315 14.33 -6.19 -4.79
CA ASN A 315 13.94 -5.87 -6.17
C ASN A 315 12.44 -5.56 -6.28
N GLU A 316 11.61 -6.30 -5.55
CA GLU A 316 10.17 -6.09 -5.49
C GLU A 316 9.84 -4.76 -4.80
N ALA A 317 10.48 -4.46 -3.67
CA ALA A 317 10.30 -3.20 -2.95
C ALA A 317 10.62 -1.98 -3.85
N VAL A 318 11.72 -2.05 -4.61
CA VAL A 318 12.06 -1.01 -5.60
C VAL A 318 11.02 -0.91 -6.71
N GLY A 319 10.54 -2.04 -7.22
CA GLY A 319 9.50 -2.07 -8.25
C GLY A 319 8.21 -1.37 -7.80
N ARG A 320 7.78 -1.63 -6.57
CA ARG A 320 6.59 -0.99 -5.98
C ARG A 320 6.79 0.53 -5.75
N LEU A 321 7.98 0.96 -5.33
CA LEU A 321 8.31 2.38 -5.24
C LEU A 321 8.33 3.05 -6.62
N ASP A 322 8.83 2.34 -7.66
CA ASP A 322 8.85 2.83 -9.04
C ASP A 322 7.45 3.01 -9.61
N GLU A 323 6.48 2.19 -9.22
CA GLU A 323 5.09 2.34 -9.63
C GLU A 323 4.51 3.69 -9.16
N ILE A 324 4.84 4.12 -7.93
CA ILE A 324 4.43 5.44 -7.43
C ILE A 324 5.22 6.55 -8.12
N LEU A 325 6.55 6.44 -8.16
CA LEU A 325 7.42 7.47 -8.71
C LEU A 325 7.31 7.61 -10.23
N GLY A 326 6.80 6.57 -10.91
CA GLY A 326 6.50 6.58 -12.33
C GLY A 326 5.20 7.29 -12.70
N GLN A 327 4.34 7.59 -11.73
CA GLN A 327 3.14 8.40 -11.98
C GLN A 327 3.55 9.79 -12.45
N LYS A 328 2.89 10.29 -13.50
CA LYS A 328 3.21 11.61 -14.03
C LYS A 328 2.71 12.70 -13.07
N PRO A 329 3.60 13.59 -12.59
CA PRO A 329 3.17 14.78 -11.86
C PRO A 329 2.32 15.67 -12.77
N MET A 330 1.50 16.52 -12.16
CA MET A 330 0.81 17.56 -12.90
C MET A 330 1.82 18.54 -13.48
N GLU A 331 1.74 18.80 -14.78
CA GLU A 331 2.64 19.75 -15.43
C GLU A 331 2.28 21.17 -15.01
N GLU A 332 3.22 21.90 -14.43
CA GLU A 332 3.06 23.33 -14.15
C GLU A 332 3.34 24.14 -15.41
N PRO A 333 2.54 25.15 -15.72
CA PRO A 333 2.74 25.97 -16.91
C PRO A 333 4.02 26.80 -16.81
N LYS A 334 4.78 26.87 -17.91
CA LYS A 334 6.01 27.69 -17.99
C LYS A 334 5.71 29.19 -17.95
N VAL A 335 4.56 29.61 -18.44
CA VAL A 335 4.05 30.97 -18.41
C VAL A 335 2.71 30.94 -17.72
N GLN A 336 2.62 31.58 -16.56
CA GLN A 336 1.41 31.61 -15.76
C GLN A 336 0.46 32.69 -16.27
N LYS A 337 -0.77 32.31 -16.56
CA LYS A 337 -1.86 33.25 -16.90
C LYS A 337 -2.82 33.36 -15.71
N ARG A 338 -3.34 34.55 -15.47
CA ARG A 338 -4.32 34.77 -14.40
C ARG A 338 -5.73 34.93 -14.99
N SER A 339 -6.71 34.39 -14.27
CA SER A 339 -8.12 34.57 -14.62
C SER A 339 -8.54 36.05 -14.62
N ILE A 340 -9.37 36.42 -15.58
CA ILE A 340 -9.88 37.80 -15.71
C ILE A 340 -11.18 37.97 -14.92
N ASN A 341 -11.98 36.92 -14.82
CA ASN A 341 -13.28 36.91 -14.15
C ASN A 341 -13.59 35.51 -13.58
N ALA A 342 -14.78 35.30 -13.03
CA ALA A 342 -15.23 34.03 -12.46
C ALA A 342 -16.07 33.17 -13.42
N ALA A 343 -15.91 33.31 -14.73
CA ALA A 343 -16.60 32.45 -15.70
C ALA A 343 -15.95 31.06 -15.73
N VAL A 344 -16.76 30.03 -15.95
CA VAL A 344 -16.27 28.65 -16.18
C VAL A 344 -16.76 28.20 -17.56
N SER A 345 -15.88 27.65 -18.40
CA SER A 345 -16.29 27.18 -19.73
C SER A 345 -15.62 25.87 -20.07
N PHE A 346 -16.40 24.97 -20.66
CA PHE A 346 -16.00 23.68 -21.22
C PHE A 346 -16.13 23.77 -22.74
N HIS A 347 -15.07 23.41 -23.47
CA HIS A 347 -15.05 23.41 -24.93
C HIS A 347 -14.65 22.05 -25.46
N HIS A 348 -15.59 21.30 -26.02
CA HIS A 348 -15.38 19.97 -26.61
C HIS A 348 -14.59 19.01 -25.71
N VAL A 349 -14.97 18.98 -24.41
CA VAL A 349 -14.24 18.23 -23.37
C VAL A 349 -14.57 16.75 -23.45
N THR A 350 -13.53 15.95 -23.67
CA THR A 350 -13.57 14.49 -23.51
C THR A 350 -12.60 14.08 -22.40
N PHE A 351 -13.06 13.21 -21.50
CA PHE A 351 -12.24 12.72 -20.39
C PHE A 351 -12.56 11.27 -20.05
N THR A 352 -11.50 10.47 -19.88
CA THR A 352 -11.55 9.04 -19.50
C THR A 352 -10.73 8.80 -18.26
N TYR A 353 -11.29 8.19 -17.22
CA TYR A 353 -10.53 7.82 -16.03
C TYR A 353 -9.46 6.78 -16.36
N PRO A 354 -8.27 6.82 -15.73
CA PRO A 354 -7.22 5.82 -15.93
C PRO A 354 -7.76 4.39 -15.75
N GLY A 355 -7.57 3.55 -16.77
CA GLY A 355 -8.05 2.16 -16.77
C GLY A 355 -9.52 1.95 -17.16
N ALA A 356 -10.30 3.01 -17.36
CA ALA A 356 -11.67 2.89 -17.87
C ALA A 356 -11.67 2.63 -19.39
N LYS A 357 -12.72 1.90 -19.86
CA LYS A 357 -12.89 1.58 -21.29
C LYS A 357 -13.75 2.60 -22.05
N ARG A 358 -14.49 3.43 -21.33
CA ARG A 358 -15.40 4.42 -21.91
C ARG A 358 -15.11 5.78 -21.31
N PRO A 359 -15.26 6.87 -22.08
CA PRO A 359 -15.15 8.23 -21.56
C PRO A 359 -16.24 8.50 -20.50
N ALA A 360 -15.86 9.22 -19.46
CA ALA A 360 -16.79 9.73 -18.45
C ALA A 360 -17.45 11.04 -18.89
N LEU A 361 -16.77 11.80 -19.76
CA LEU A 361 -17.32 12.93 -20.51
C LEU A 361 -16.92 12.76 -21.98
N ASP A 362 -17.87 12.96 -22.90
CA ASP A 362 -17.71 12.77 -24.35
C ASP A 362 -18.24 14.01 -25.09
N ASP A 363 -17.32 14.84 -25.58
CA ASP A 363 -17.58 16.06 -26.34
C ASP A 363 -18.50 17.07 -25.61
N VAL A 364 -18.23 17.33 -24.33
CA VAL A 364 -19.05 18.23 -23.50
C VAL A 364 -18.67 19.69 -23.69
N THR A 365 -19.66 20.52 -24.04
CA THR A 365 -19.51 21.98 -24.22
C THR A 365 -20.60 22.72 -23.47
N PHE A 366 -20.22 23.58 -22.52
CA PHE A 366 -21.12 24.49 -21.81
C PHE A 366 -20.35 25.67 -21.19
N SER A 367 -21.07 26.70 -20.72
CA SER A 367 -20.48 27.81 -19.99
C SER A 367 -21.35 28.26 -18.82
N VAL A 368 -20.67 28.64 -17.72
CA VAL A 368 -21.28 29.26 -16.54
C VAL A 368 -20.82 30.72 -16.49
N ARG A 369 -21.76 31.65 -16.52
CA ARG A 369 -21.45 33.10 -16.49
C ARG A 369 -21.06 33.53 -15.06
N PRO A 370 -20.28 34.61 -14.91
CA PRO A 370 -20.02 35.17 -13.59
C PRO A 370 -21.31 35.47 -12.83
N GLY A 371 -21.39 35.04 -11.57
CA GLY A 371 -22.55 35.22 -10.70
C GLY A 371 -23.77 34.35 -11.02
N GLN A 372 -23.67 33.41 -11.95
CA GLN A 372 -24.74 32.49 -12.34
C GLN A 372 -24.70 31.20 -11.51
N VAL A 373 -25.87 30.71 -11.12
CA VAL A 373 -26.05 29.38 -10.51
C VAL A 373 -26.41 28.36 -11.57
N THR A 374 -25.53 27.40 -11.84
CA THR A 374 -25.77 26.33 -12.80
C THR A 374 -25.86 24.99 -12.07
N ALA A 375 -26.91 24.23 -12.33
CA ALA A 375 -27.14 22.91 -11.74
C ALA A 375 -26.81 21.79 -12.74
N LEU A 376 -26.06 20.78 -12.30
CA LEU A 376 -25.82 19.52 -13.02
C LEU A 376 -26.77 18.46 -12.49
N VAL A 377 -27.67 17.97 -13.33
CA VAL A 377 -28.63 16.90 -13.01
C VAL A 377 -28.48 15.73 -13.98
N GLY A 378 -29.09 14.59 -13.69
CA GLY A 378 -29.05 13.41 -14.55
C GLY A 378 -28.83 12.11 -13.77
N PRO A 379 -28.86 10.95 -14.43
CA PRO A 379 -28.69 9.64 -13.80
C PRO A 379 -27.31 9.47 -13.15
N SER A 380 -27.21 8.53 -12.20
CA SER A 380 -25.92 8.16 -11.61
C SER A 380 -24.98 7.64 -12.69
N GLY A 381 -23.70 8.06 -12.64
CA GLY A 381 -22.73 7.72 -13.69
C GLY A 381 -22.77 8.60 -14.93
N GLY A 382 -23.66 9.60 -15.02
CA GLY A 382 -23.81 10.51 -16.18
C GLY A 382 -22.66 11.49 -16.40
N GLY A 383 -21.63 11.55 -15.51
CA GLY A 383 -20.45 12.42 -15.66
C GLY A 383 -20.47 13.71 -14.82
N LYS A 384 -21.51 13.94 -13.99
CA LYS A 384 -21.69 15.18 -13.20
C LYS A 384 -20.50 15.52 -12.29
N THR A 385 -20.13 14.59 -11.40
CA THR A 385 -18.98 14.76 -10.50
C THR A 385 -17.66 14.87 -11.26
N THR A 386 -17.55 14.19 -12.40
CA THR A 386 -16.39 14.31 -13.29
C THR A 386 -16.24 15.73 -13.82
N ALA A 387 -17.32 16.31 -14.35
CA ALA A 387 -17.33 17.69 -14.84
C ALA A 387 -16.95 18.69 -13.72
N ALA A 388 -17.52 18.52 -12.53
CA ALA A 388 -17.18 19.36 -11.37
C ALA A 388 -15.70 19.25 -10.98
N CYS A 389 -15.12 18.04 -10.97
CA CYS A 389 -13.72 17.80 -10.60
C CYS A 389 -12.70 18.32 -11.63
N LEU A 390 -13.10 18.53 -12.88
CA LEU A 390 -12.23 19.10 -13.91
C LEU A 390 -12.01 20.62 -13.75
N ILE A 391 -12.92 21.35 -13.09
CA ILE A 391 -12.78 22.79 -12.85
C ILE A 391 -11.55 23.10 -11.98
N PRO A 392 -11.37 22.47 -10.80
CA PRO A 392 -10.16 22.66 -10.00
C PRO A 392 -8.97 21.82 -10.52
N ARG A 393 -9.05 21.30 -11.76
CA ARG A 393 -7.99 20.51 -12.40
C ARG A 393 -7.56 19.30 -11.58
N PHE A 394 -8.52 18.49 -11.08
CA PHE A 394 -8.19 17.21 -10.44
C PHE A 394 -7.57 16.23 -11.43
N TRP A 395 -7.90 16.39 -12.70
CA TRP A 395 -7.40 15.66 -13.85
C TRP A 395 -7.23 16.62 -15.02
N ASP A 396 -6.30 16.33 -15.93
CA ASP A 396 -6.23 16.96 -17.22
C ASP A 396 -7.16 16.23 -18.20
N VAL A 397 -7.81 16.96 -19.12
CA VAL A 397 -8.72 16.41 -20.12
C VAL A 397 -7.96 15.69 -21.23
N ASP A 398 -8.57 14.67 -21.83
CA ASP A 398 -7.98 13.94 -22.97
C ASP A 398 -8.01 14.79 -24.24
N SER A 399 -9.11 15.53 -24.46
CA SER A 399 -9.25 16.49 -25.55
C SER A 399 -10.15 17.65 -25.13
N GLY A 400 -10.08 18.75 -25.85
CA GLY A 400 -10.78 19.98 -25.54
C GLY A 400 -10.08 20.81 -24.47
N SER A 401 -10.83 21.72 -23.82
CA SER A 401 -10.30 22.60 -22.79
C SER A 401 -11.35 22.97 -21.75
N VAL A 402 -10.90 23.10 -20.49
CA VAL A 402 -11.66 23.69 -19.38
C VAL A 402 -11.01 25.02 -19.06
N SER A 403 -11.77 26.10 -19.00
CA SER A 403 -11.25 27.43 -18.71
C SER A 403 -11.95 28.08 -17.53
N VAL A 404 -11.18 28.81 -16.74
CA VAL A 404 -11.62 29.65 -15.62
C VAL A 404 -11.22 31.09 -15.93
N GLY A 405 -12.22 32.01 -15.99
CA GLY A 405 -11.97 33.39 -16.32
C GLY A 405 -11.34 33.59 -17.71
N GLY A 406 -11.65 32.72 -18.67
CA GLY A 406 -11.13 32.78 -20.03
C GLY A 406 -9.73 32.18 -20.20
N VAL A 407 -9.13 31.63 -19.15
CA VAL A 407 -7.80 30.97 -19.18
C VAL A 407 -7.96 29.47 -19.00
N ASP A 408 -7.32 28.66 -19.85
CA ASP A 408 -7.29 27.22 -19.68
C ASP A 408 -6.66 26.86 -18.34
N VAL A 409 -7.31 25.98 -17.58
CA VAL A 409 -6.82 25.55 -16.24
C VAL A 409 -5.42 24.94 -16.28
N ARG A 410 -4.99 24.41 -17.43
CA ARG A 410 -3.64 23.90 -17.66
C ARG A 410 -2.58 24.99 -17.76
N GLU A 411 -2.97 26.23 -18.08
CA GLU A 411 -2.10 27.39 -18.19
C GLU A 411 -2.09 28.26 -16.93
N MET A 412 -2.88 27.91 -15.91
CA MET A 412 -2.92 28.58 -14.61
C MET A 412 -1.96 27.92 -13.62
N ASP A 413 -1.38 28.73 -12.73
CA ASP A 413 -0.71 28.20 -11.54
C ASP A 413 -1.73 27.45 -10.68
N THR A 414 -1.32 26.28 -10.16
CA THR A 414 -2.23 25.44 -9.35
C THR A 414 -2.72 26.19 -8.10
N LYS A 415 -1.88 27.03 -7.49
CA LYS A 415 -2.25 27.82 -6.31
C LYS A 415 -3.26 28.89 -6.68
N ASP A 416 -3.01 29.63 -7.76
CA ASP A 416 -3.92 30.68 -8.25
C ASP A 416 -5.29 30.06 -8.62
N LEU A 417 -5.31 28.90 -9.30
CA LEU A 417 -6.55 28.18 -9.61
C LEU A 417 -7.29 27.76 -8.34
N MET A 418 -6.56 27.20 -7.35
CA MET A 418 -7.17 26.81 -6.09
C MET A 418 -7.69 27.98 -5.28
N GLU A 419 -7.13 29.19 -5.40
CA GLU A 419 -7.67 30.40 -4.77
C GLU A 419 -8.99 30.84 -5.43
N GLN A 420 -9.19 30.56 -6.73
CA GLN A 420 -10.42 30.93 -7.46
C GLN A 420 -11.60 29.99 -7.21
N VAL A 421 -11.37 28.75 -6.76
CA VAL A 421 -12.42 27.72 -6.65
C VAL A 421 -12.55 27.21 -5.23
N ALA A 422 -13.73 27.34 -4.62
CA ALA A 422 -14.10 26.60 -3.41
C ALA A 422 -14.87 25.34 -3.81
N PHE A 423 -14.38 24.18 -3.39
CA PHE A 423 -15.02 22.89 -3.65
C PHE A 423 -15.55 22.28 -2.35
N VAL A 424 -16.84 21.99 -2.30
CA VAL A 424 -17.49 21.27 -1.19
C VAL A 424 -17.80 19.86 -1.66
N PHE A 425 -17.10 18.89 -1.07
CA PHE A 425 -17.23 17.48 -1.41
C PHE A 425 -18.46 16.84 -0.78
N GLN A 426 -18.99 15.79 -1.42
CA GLN A 426 -20.05 14.94 -0.88
C GLN A 426 -19.63 14.29 0.45
N ASP A 427 -18.44 13.63 0.45
CA ASP A 427 -17.84 13.05 1.64
C ASP A 427 -16.94 14.07 2.35
N THR A 428 -17.49 14.74 3.35
CA THR A 428 -16.73 15.71 4.15
C THR A 428 -15.81 15.00 5.13
N ARG A 429 -14.52 15.29 5.04
CA ARG A 429 -13.53 14.78 6.00
C ARG A 429 -12.98 15.90 6.87
N LEU A 430 -13.01 15.69 8.19
CA LEU A 430 -12.38 16.55 9.15
C LEU A 430 -11.02 15.99 9.55
N PHE A 431 -10.07 16.89 9.77
CA PHE A 431 -8.78 16.54 10.35
C PHE A 431 -8.95 16.25 11.84
N LYS A 432 -8.09 15.39 12.39
CA LYS A 432 -8.04 15.10 13.84
C LYS A 432 -7.39 16.25 14.61
N GLU A 433 -8.01 17.41 14.51
CA GLU A 433 -7.57 18.70 15.01
C GLU A 433 -8.76 19.43 15.63
N SER A 434 -8.56 20.61 16.21
CA SER A 434 -9.68 21.44 16.70
C SER A 434 -10.59 21.88 15.55
N LEU A 435 -11.84 22.25 15.85
CA LEU A 435 -12.73 22.84 14.86
C LEU A 435 -12.16 24.15 14.30
N LEU A 436 -11.48 24.94 15.14
CA LEU A 436 -10.77 26.13 14.72
C LEU A 436 -9.79 25.83 13.57
N GLU A 437 -8.90 24.86 13.76
CA GLU A 437 -7.91 24.50 12.75
C GLU A 437 -8.54 23.81 11.54
N ASN A 438 -9.62 23.06 11.76
CA ASN A 438 -10.39 22.49 10.67
C ASN A 438 -10.98 23.55 9.73
N ILE A 439 -11.54 24.64 10.25
CA ILE A 439 -12.10 25.72 9.44
C ILE A 439 -10.97 26.59 8.89
N ARG A 440 -9.97 26.93 9.71
CA ARG A 440 -8.79 27.73 9.33
C ARG A 440 -7.96 27.12 8.22
N ALA A 441 -8.04 25.79 8.00
CA ALA A 441 -7.34 25.11 6.90
C ALA A 441 -7.60 25.73 5.52
N ALA A 442 -8.75 26.39 5.31
CA ALA A 442 -9.08 27.10 4.08
C ALA A 442 -8.27 28.41 3.88
N ARG A 443 -7.92 29.09 4.97
CA ARG A 443 -7.13 30.31 5.00
C ARG A 443 -6.28 30.36 6.29
N PRO A 444 -5.05 29.79 6.28
CA PRO A 444 -4.20 29.60 7.47
C PRO A 444 -3.90 30.89 8.26
N GLN A 445 -3.98 32.05 7.61
CA GLN A 445 -3.71 33.35 8.24
C GLN A 445 -4.97 34.00 8.85
N ALA A 446 -6.12 33.32 8.78
CA ALA A 446 -7.36 33.88 9.32
C ALA A 446 -7.31 34.00 10.84
N SER A 447 -7.82 35.11 11.37
CA SER A 447 -7.95 35.34 12.81
C SER A 447 -9.03 34.41 13.39
N ARG A 448 -9.05 34.30 14.74
CA ARG A 448 -10.08 33.50 15.43
C ARG A 448 -11.49 34.08 15.18
N GLU A 449 -11.60 35.40 15.14
CA GLU A 449 -12.84 36.12 14.91
C GLU A 449 -13.38 35.87 13.50
N GLU A 450 -12.52 35.84 12.49
CA GLU A 450 -12.89 35.50 11.10
C GLU A 450 -13.38 34.05 11.00
N VAL A 451 -12.71 33.11 11.68
CA VAL A 451 -13.14 31.70 11.74
C VAL A 451 -14.49 31.57 12.44
N LEU A 452 -14.71 32.27 13.56
CA LEU A 452 -15.98 32.27 14.26
C LEU A 452 -17.11 32.86 13.40
N SER A 453 -16.85 33.98 12.72
CA SER A 453 -17.80 34.59 11.79
C SER A 453 -18.19 33.64 10.65
N ALA A 454 -17.22 32.91 10.09
CA ALA A 454 -17.50 31.90 9.07
C ALA A 454 -18.30 30.70 9.61
N ALA A 455 -18.04 30.29 10.85
CA ALA A 455 -18.82 29.24 11.52
C ALA A 455 -20.28 29.68 11.77
N HIS A 456 -20.53 30.92 12.23
CA HIS A 456 -21.86 31.48 12.37
C HIS A 456 -22.59 31.56 11.02
N ALA A 457 -21.91 32.05 9.98
CA ALA A 457 -22.46 32.11 8.62
C ALA A 457 -22.84 30.73 8.07
N ALA A 458 -22.12 29.68 8.48
CA ALA A 458 -22.40 28.27 8.15
C ALA A 458 -23.41 27.61 9.13
N GLN A 459 -24.08 28.37 9.99
CA GLN A 459 -25.08 27.87 10.95
C GLN A 459 -24.50 26.80 11.88
N CYS A 460 -23.29 27.02 12.43
CA CYS A 460 -22.61 26.06 13.34
C CYS A 460 -22.81 26.38 14.82
N ASP A 461 -23.68 27.33 15.20
CA ASP A 461 -23.82 27.80 16.59
C ASP A 461 -24.25 26.69 17.55
N ASP A 462 -25.23 25.90 17.15
CA ASP A 462 -25.70 24.73 17.92
C ASP A 462 -24.60 23.65 18.09
N ILE A 463 -23.70 23.53 17.12
CA ILE A 463 -22.55 22.63 17.19
C ILE A 463 -21.56 23.15 18.23
N LEU A 464 -21.24 24.46 18.18
CA LEU A 464 -20.29 25.07 19.09
C LEU A 464 -20.78 25.07 20.52
N GLU A 465 -22.08 25.27 20.75
CA GLU A 465 -22.72 25.24 22.08
C GLU A 465 -22.73 23.86 22.71
N LYS A 466 -22.94 22.80 21.90
CA LYS A 466 -22.89 21.40 22.38
C LYS A 466 -21.50 20.94 22.80
N LEU A 467 -20.45 21.58 22.27
CA LEU A 467 -19.08 21.12 22.43
C LEU A 467 -18.41 21.73 23.66
N PRO A 468 -17.67 20.93 24.46
CA PRO A 468 -17.15 21.37 25.78
C PRO A 468 -16.14 22.52 25.68
N HIS A 469 -15.50 22.72 24.53
CA HIS A 469 -14.51 23.77 24.29
C HIS A 469 -14.82 24.60 23.04
N GLY A 470 -16.07 24.55 22.52
CA GLY A 470 -16.47 25.26 21.29
C GLY A 470 -15.52 24.99 20.12
N LEU A 471 -14.95 26.05 19.54
CA LEU A 471 -13.99 25.96 18.42
C LEU A 471 -12.70 25.19 18.75
N ASP A 472 -12.28 25.13 20.01
CA ASP A 472 -11.05 24.44 20.42
C ASP A 472 -11.27 22.94 20.65
N THR A 473 -12.49 22.45 20.48
CA THR A 473 -12.80 21.02 20.60
C THR A 473 -12.13 20.22 19.47
N VAL A 474 -11.33 19.23 19.87
CA VAL A 474 -10.67 18.30 18.94
C VAL A 474 -11.65 17.23 18.49
N VAL A 475 -11.78 17.01 17.19
CA VAL A 475 -12.64 15.98 16.57
C VAL A 475 -11.83 14.75 16.18
N GLY A 476 -12.45 13.56 16.23
CA GLY A 476 -11.84 12.29 15.82
C GLY A 476 -11.57 11.31 16.96
N THR A 477 -10.68 10.32 16.77
CA THR A 477 -10.55 9.07 17.56
C THR A 477 -10.38 9.19 19.08
N LYS A 478 -10.03 10.35 19.61
CA LYS A 478 -10.02 10.64 21.05
C LYS A 478 -10.84 11.90 21.39
N GLY A 479 -11.56 12.43 20.41
CA GLY A 479 -12.37 13.63 20.51
C GLY A 479 -13.84 13.32 20.30
N VAL A 480 -14.59 14.38 20.09
CA VAL A 480 -16.02 14.29 19.82
C VAL A 480 -16.25 13.88 18.37
N TYR A 481 -17.28 13.04 18.13
CA TYR A 481 -17.74 12.69 16.79
C TYR A 481 -18.91 13.60 16.41
N LEU A 482 -18.84 14.17 15.22
CA LEU A 482 -19.89 14.96 14.62
C LEU A 482 -20.74 14.09 13.68
N SER A 483 -22.04 14.37 13.62
CA SER A 483 -22.95 13.78 12.63
C SER A 483 -22.56 14.21 11.20
N GLY A 484 -23.06 13.52 10.18
CA GLY A 484 -22.78 13.86 8.78
C GLY A 484 -23.19 15.29 8.44
N GLY A 485 -24.36 15.74 8.90
CA GLY A 485 -24.83 17.11 8.68
C GLY A 485 -24.00 18.18 9.42
N GLU A 486 -23.53 17.88 10.63
CA GLU A 486 -22.63 18.78 11.37
C GLU A 486 -21.26 18.88 10.68
N GLN A 487 -20.69 17.75 10.20
CA GLN A 487 -19.43 17.77 9.44
C GLN A 487 -19.57 18.59 8.16
N GLN A 488 -20.70 18.50 7.49
CA GLN A 488 -20.99 19.24 6.28
C GLN A 488 -21.05 20.75 6.54
N ARG A 489 -21.69 21.20 7.64
CA ARG A 489 -21.72 22.61 8.03
C ARG A 489 -20.30 23.15 8.33
N ILE A 490 -19.43 22.36 8.92
CA ILE A 490 -18.01 22.71 9.09
C ILE A 490 -17.29 22.83 7.72
N ALA A 491 -17.61 21.98 6.75
CA ALA A 491 -17.05 22.13 5.39
C ALA A 491 -17.57 23.39 4.69
N LEU A 492 -18.83 23.74 4.91
CA LEU A 492 -19.38 25.02 4.43
C LEU A 492 -18.70 26.22 5.08
N ALA A 493 -18.42 26.17 6.39
CA ALA A 493 -17.63 27.19 7.08
C ALA A 493 -16.23 27.37 6.46
N ARG A 494 -15.57 26.27 6.06
CA ARG A 494 -14.31 26.32 5.29
C ARG A 494 -14.48 27.06 3.96
N ALA A 495 -15.53 26.74 3.20
CA ALA A 495 -15.79 27.36 1.91
C ALA A 495 -16.14 28.84 2.05
N ILE A 496 -16.91 29.22 3.08
CA ILE A 496 -17.24 30.61 3.40
C ILE A 496 -15.98 31.39 3.79
N LEU A 497 -15.14 30.83 4.67
CA LEU A 497 -13.88 31.46 5.10
C LEU A 497 -12.92 31.67 3.93
N LYS A 498 -12.89 30.74 2.97
CA LYS A 498 -12.07 30.82 1.77
C LYS A 498 -12.47 31.99 0.87
N ASP A 499 -13.75 32.28 0.78
CA ASP A 499 -14.35 33.37 0.02
C ASP A 499 -13.99 33.37 -1.48
N ALA A 500 -13.84 32.20 -2.10
CA ALA A 500 -13.52 32.05 -3.51
C ALA A 500 -14.67 32.54 -4.41
N PRO A 501 -14.38 33.15 -5.60
CA PRO A 501 -15.41 33.65 -6.50
C PRO A 501 -16.21 32.56 -7.22
N ILE A 502 -15.67 31.35 -7.32
CA ILE A 502 -16.33 30.20 -7.93
C ILE A 502 -16.56 29.15 -6.83
N VAL A 503 -17.78 28.64 -6.73
CA VAL A 503 -18.18 27.61 -5.78
C VAL A 503 -18.64 26.37 -6.53
N VAL A 504 -18.03 25.23 -6.23
CA VAL A 504 -18.44 23.92 -6.77
C VAL A 504 -18.98 23.08 -5.61
N LEU A 505 -20.24 22.63 -5.73
CA LEU A 505 -20.94 21.88 -4.70
C LEU A 505 -21.27 20.49 -5.23
N ASP A 506 -20.72 19.44 -4.58
CA ASP A 506 -21.04 18.05 -4.91
C ASP A 506 -21.97 17.48 -3.84
N GLU A 507 -23.28 17.33 -4.16
CA GLU A 507 -24.35 16.72 -3.37
C GLU A 507 -24.32 17.02 -1.86
N ALA A 508 -24.53 18.26 -1.52
CA ALA A 508 -24.36 18.74 -0.16
C ALA A 508 -25.50 18.41 0.84
N THR A 509 -26.54 17.60 0.51
CA THR A 509 -27.71 17.36 1.38
C THR A 509 -28.11 15.90 1.54
N ALA A 510 -27.33 14.93 1.07
CA ALA A 510 -27.75 13.52 0.94
C ALA A 510 -28.04 12.80 2.27
N PHE A 511 -27.43 13.22 3.39
CA PHE A 511 -27.49 12.49 4.68
C PHE A 511 -27.97 13.36 5.86
N ALA A 512 -28.55 14.52 5.61
CA ALA A 512 -29.03 15.38 6.68
C ALA A 512 -30.48 15.00 7.07
N ASP A 513 -30.73 14.95 8.37
CA ASP A 513 -32.08 14.97 8.93
C ASP A 513 -32.77 16.30 8.62
N PRO A 514 -34.11 16.41 8.69
CA PRO A 514 -34.84 17.60 8.26
C PRO A 514 -34.40 18.91 8.95
N GLU A 515 -33.93 18.85 10.18
CA GLU A 515 -33.47 20.01 10.95
C GLU A 515 -32.10 20.48 10.46
N ASN A 516 -31.16 19.58 10.26
CA ASN A 516 -29.87 19.88 9.65
C ASN A 516 -29.99 20.31 8.19
N GLU A 517 -30.97 19.77 7.44
CA GLU A 517 -31.21 20.17 6.05
C GLU A 517 -31.54 21.67 5.94
N HIS A 518 -32.39 22.20 6.84
CA HIS A 518 -32.73 23.63 6.84
C HIS A 518 -31.51 24.51 7.18
N GLN A 519 -30.67 24.11 8.14
CA GLN A 519 -29.45 24.85 8.49
C GLN A 519 -28.43 24.81 7.33
N ILE A 520 -28.27 23.68 6.69
CA ILE A 520 -27.40 23.53 5.51
C ILE A 520 -27.88 24.42 4.37
N GLN A 521 -29.20 24.48 4.11
CA GLN A 521 -29.78 25.34 3.09
C GLN A 521 -29.44 26.83 3.32
N LYS A 522 -29.61 27.33 4.55
CA LYS A 522 -29.23 28.71 4.92
C LYS A 522 -27.73 28.99 4.73
N ALA A 523 -26.90 28.02 5.11
CA ALA A 523 -25.46 28.13 4.91
C ALA A 523 -25.11 28.18 3.40
N PHE A 524 -25.82 27.43 2.56
CA PHE A 524 -25.68 27.50 1.09
C PHE A 524 -26.08 28.86 0.54
N GLU A 525 -27.22 29.39 0.92
CA GLU A 525 -27.66 30.72 0.49
C GLU A 525 -26.60 31.79 0.81
N THR A 526 -25.98 31.68 2.00
CA THR A 526 -24.89 32.58 2.39
C THR A 526 -23.64 32.38 1.52
N LEU A 527 -23.24 31.12 1.29
CA LEU A 527 -22.03 30.77 0.52
C LEU A 527 -22.14 31.18 -0.96
N THR A 528 -23.34 31.01 -1.56
CA THR A 528 -23.57 31.21 -3.01
C THR A 528 -23.85 32.65 -3.42
N LYS A 529 -24.13 33.52 -2.46
CA LYS A 529 -24.48 34.90 -2.70
C LYS A 529 -23.39 35.65 -3.49
N ASN A 530 -23.74 36.19 -4.67
CA ASN A 530 -22.83 36.90 -5.57
C ASN A 530 -21.63 36.07 -6.07
N LYS A 531 -21.75 34.74 -6.11
CA LYS A 531 -20.72 33.82 -6.58
C LYS A 531 -21.15 33.13 -7.88
N THR A 532 -20.19 32.67 -8.64
CA THR A 532 -20.42 31.71 -9.74
C THR A 532 -20.55 30.33 -9.15
N VAL A 533 -21.66 29.64 -9.34
CA VAL A 533 -21.95 28.38 -8.67
C VAL A 533 -22.18 27.28 -9.69
N LEU A 534 -21.47 26.17 -9.53
CA LEU A 534 -21.79 24.90 -10.17
C LEU A 534 -22.19 23.89 -9.10
N MET A 535 -23.45 23.46 -9.11
CA MET A 535 -23.95 22.49 -8.13
C MET A 535 -24.34 21.18 -8.79
N ILE A 536 -23.93 20.06 -8.18
CA ILE A 536 -24.43 18.74 -8.52
C ILE A 536 -25.63 18.46 -7.62
N ALA A 537 -26.78 18.25 -8.21
CA ALA A 537 -28.01 18.01 -7.46
C ALA A 537 -28.50 16.59 -7.62
N HIS A 538 -28.73 15.94 -6.49
CA HIS A 538 -29.43 14.66 -6.39
C HIS A 538 -30.89 14.84 -5.96
N ARG A 539 -31.25 16.03 -5.45
CA ARG A 539 -32.64 16.40 -5.16
C ARG A 539 -33.07 17.51 -6.12
N LEU A 540 -34.07 17.20 -6.93
CA LEU A 540 -34.56 18.14 -7.95
C LEU A 540 -35.22 19.39 -7.34
N SER A 541 -35.67 19.34 -6.07
CA SER A 541 -36.18 20.53 -5.36
C SER A 541 -35.15 21.66 -5.19
N THR A 542 -33.87 21.34 -5.14
CA THR A 542 -32.80 22.34 -4.93
C THR A 542 -32.36 23.07 -6.20
N VAL A 543 -32.85 22.64 -7.38
CA VAL A 543 -32.44 23.22 -8.65
C VAL A 543 -33.50 24.07 -9.32
N GLN A 544 -34.67 24.24 -8.69
CA GLN A 544 -35.78 25.04 -9.25
C GLN A 544 -35.38 26.50 -9.51
N ASP A 545 -34.58 27.05 -8.57
CA ASP A 545 -34.14 28.46 -8.61
C ASP A 545 -32.79 28.62 -9.32
N ALA A 546 -32.26 27.57 -9.97
CA ALA A 546 -31.01 27.65 -10.73
C ALA A 546 -31.26 28.45 -12.06
N ASP A 547 -30.33 29.35 -12.37
CA ASP A 547 -30.40 30.15 -13.63
C ASP A 547 -30.26 29.25 -14.86
N ASN A 548 -29.56 28.12 -14.73
CA ASN A 548 -29.33 27.19 -15.82
C ASN A 548 -29.22 25.76 -15.28
N ILE A 549 -29.85 24.83 -15.93
CA ILE A 549 -29.82 23.39 -15.59
C ILE A 549 -29.23 22.65 -16.78
N LEU A 550 -28.23 21.83 -16.52
CA LEU A 550 -27.56 20.94 -17.49
C LEU A 550 -27.92 19.51 -17.15
N VAL A 551 -28.53 18.79 -18.06
CA VAL A 551 -28.85 17.36 -17.92
C VAL A 551 -27.74 16.55 -18.54
N LEU A 552 -26.95 15.85 -17.73
CA LEU A 552 -25.88 14.96 -18.18
C LEU A 552 -26.36 13.51 -18.17
N SER A 553 -26.27 12.87 -19.33
CA SER A 553 -26.56 11.45 -19.52
C SER A 553 -25.46 10.80 -20.36
N ASP A 554 -24.93 9.66 -19.91
CA ASP A 554 -23.88 8.89 -20.61
C ASP A 554 -22.67 9.77 -21.06
N GLY A 555 -22.26 10.71 -20.21
CA GLY A 555 -21.13 11.58 -20.46
C GLY A 555 -21.39 12.75 -21.42
N LYS A 556 -22.65 12.98 -21.83
CA LYS A 556 -23.05 14.06 -22.76
C LYS A 556 -24.10 14.97 -22.12
N ILE A 557 -24.14 16.23 -22.56
CA ILE A 557 -25.27 17.11 -22.25
C ILE A 557 -26.42 16.75 -23.16
N SER A 558 -27.52 16.24 -22.57
CA SER A 558 -28.73 15.90 -23.29
C SER A 558 -29.71 17.08 -23.40
N GLU A 559 -29.80 17.89 -22.35
CA GLU A 559 -30.72 19.04 -22.28
C GLU A 559 -30.05 20.20 -21.51
N GLN A 560 -30.41 21.42 -21.84
CA GLN A 560 -29.94 22.64 -21.16
C GLN A 560 -31.02 23.71 -21.18
N GLY A 561 -31.32 24.29 -20.02
CA GLY A 561 -32.28 25.39 -19.93
C GLY A 561 -32.64 25.79 -18.50
N SER A 562 -33.66 26.59 -18.32
CA SER A 562 -34.28 26.89 -17.03
C SER A 562 -35.23 25.75 -16.62
N HIS A 563 -35.61 25.72 -15.34
CA HIS A 563 -36.59 24.74 -14.82
C HIS A 563 -37.89 24.73 -15.68
N GLU A 564 -38.42 25.90 -15.96
CA GLU A 564 -39.66 26.03 -16.73
C GLU A 564 -39.50 25.57 -18.18
N SER A 565 -38.40 25.94 -18.85
CA SER A 565 -38.15 25.56 -20.24
C SER A 565 -38.00 24.03 -20.39
N LEU A 566 -37.24 23.39 -19.49
CA LEU A 566 -37.00 21.96 -19.53
C LEU A 566 -38.26 21.13 -19.20
N LEU A 567 -39.14 21.64 -18.35
CA LEU A 567 -40.47 21.04 -18.13
C LEU A 567 -41.35 21.08 -19.37
N ALA A 568 -41.30 22.21 -20.10
CA ALA A 568 -42.07 22.42 -21.35
C ALA A 568 -41.60 21.50 -22.48
N GLU A 569 -40.29 21.15 -22.54
CA GLU A 569 -39.68 20.26 -23.52
C GLU A 569 -40.11 18.79 -23.35
N LYS A 570 -40.61 18.42 -22.16
CA LYS A 570 -41.04 17.05 -21.81
C LYS A 570 -39.95 15.97 -22.05
N GLY A 571 -38.69 16.33 -21.87
CA GLY A 571 -37.53 15.50 -22.06
C GLY A 571 -37.17 14.69 -20.80
N VAL A 572 -35.87 14.36 -20.68
CA VAL A 572 -35.31 13.61 -19.56
C VAL A 572 -35.51 14.33 -18.23
N TYR A 573 -35.32 15.65 -18.20
CA TYR A 573 -35.55 16.45 -17.00
C TYR A 573 -36.98 16.39 -16.52
N ALA A 574 -37.95 16.57 -17.44
CA ALA A 574 -39.36 16.52 -17.11
C ALA A 574 -39.77 15.14 -16.55
N ALA A 575 -39.24 14.05 -17.12
CA ALA A 575 -39.49 12.70 -16.62
C ALA A 575 -38.91 12.51 -15.20
N MET A 576 -37.67 12.98 -14.96
CA MET A 576 -37.05 12.93 -13.62
C MET A 576 -37.85 13.75 -12.60
N TRP A 577 -38.38 14.90 -13.02
CA TRP A 577 -39.21 15.77 -12.17
C TRP A 577 -40.53 15.11 -11.80
N GLU A 578 -41.20 14.47 -12.76
CA GLU A 578 -42.43 13.73 -12.52
C GLU A 578 -42.24 12.56 -11.55
N ASP A 579 -41.16 11.80 -11.71
CA ASP A 579 -40.79 10.72 -10.79
C ASP A 579 -40.50 11.26 -9.38
N TYR A 580 -39.80 12.41 -9.28
CA TYR A 580 -39.55 13.09 -8.01
C TYR A 580 -40.87 13.50 -7.34
N GLN A 581 -41.79 14.13 -8.07
CA GLN A 581 -43.11 14.53 -7.55
C GLN A 581 -43.95 13.34 -7.08
N ARG A 582 -43.98 12.24 -7.83
CA ARG A 582 -44.65 10.98 -7.41
C ARG A 582 -44.05 10.44 -6.12
N SER A 583 -42.71 10.47 -6.00
CA SER A 583 -42.01 10.02 -4.78
C SER A 583 -42.34 10.91 -3.57
N ALA A 584 -42.41 12.22 -3.78
CA ALA A 584 -42.75 13.19 -2.73
C ALA A 584 -44.20 13.04 -2.27
N GLN A 585 -45.13 12.86 -3.19
CA GLN A 585 -46.56 12.59 -2.89
C GLN A 585 -46.74 11.24 -2.16
N TRP A 586 -45.95 10.22 -2.47
CA TRP A 586 -45.99 8.94 -1.77
C TRP A 586 -45.48 9.06 -0.33
N LYS A 587 -44.49 9.91 -0.04
CA LYS A 587 -44.04 10.22 1.33
C LYS A 587 -45.12 11.02 2.13
N VAL A 588 -45.91 11.85 1.49
CA VAL A 588 -46.97 12.64 2.12
C VAL A 588 -48.28 11.84 2.22
N GLY A 589 -48.48 10.89 1.31
CA GLY A 589 -49.65 10.02 1.20
C GLY A 589 -49.51 8.70 1.96
N ASN A 590 -49.43 8.77 3.31
CA ASN A 590 -50.02 7.78 4.21
C ASN A 590 -49.36 6.41 4.49
N PRO A 591 -48.72 6.23 5.65
CA PRO A 591 -48.53 4.90 6.23
C PRO A 591 -49.76 4.38 7.01
N THR A 592 -50.77 5.20 7.27
CA THR A 592 -51.91 4.82 8.18
C THR A 592 -53.21 4.45 7.50
N ARG A 593 -53.49 4.83 6.24
CA ARG A 593 -54.75 4.51 5.56
C ARG A 593 -54.90 3.05 5.14
N GLY A 594 -53.84 2.33 4.85
CA GLY A 594 -53.88 0.91 4.53
C GLY A 594 -54.26 0.03 5.71
N TYR A 595 -53.77 0.35 6.91
CA TYR A 595 -54.10 -0.42 8.13
C TYR A 595 -55.50 -0.12 8.65
N LEU A 596 -55.97 1.12 8.58
CA LEU A 596 -57.31 1.49 9.06
C LEU A 596 -58.44 1.02 8.16
N ASN A 597 -58.26 0.89 6.85
CA ASN A 597 -59.24 0.35 5.94
C ASN A 597 -59.33 -1.21 5.99
N ALA A 598 -58.22 -1.87 6.31
CA ALA A 598 -58.24 -3.33 6.55
C ALA A 598 -58.98 -3.71 7.83
N GLN A 599 -59.03 -2.84 8.83
CA GLN A 599 -59.85 -3.06 10.06
C GLN A 599 -61.33 -2.70 9.88
N LYS A 600 -61.70 -1.82 8.94
CA LYS A 600 -63.10 -1.44 8.69
C LYS A 600 -63.86 -2.37 7.74
N THR A 601 -63.18 -3.15 6.92
CA THR A 601 -63.79 -4.12 6.00
C THR A 601 -63.58 -5.53 6.50
N GLY A 602 -64.16 -5.93 7.59
CA GLY A 602 -64.09 -7.23 8.24
C GLY A 602 -64.13 -8.49 7.35
N GLN A 603 -63.29 -8.59 6.37
CA GLN A 603 -63.07 -9.77 5.55
C GLN A 603 -61.99 -10.65 6.16
N LYS A 604 -62.41 -11.65 6.92
CA LYS A 604 -61.61 -12.83 7.24
C LYS A 604 -61.19 -13.50 5.92
N ARG A 605 -59.99 -13.24 5.46
CA ARG A 605 -59.32 -14.11 4.48
C ARG A 605 -58.64 -15.24 5.24
N GLY A 606 -59.11 -16.46 4.97
CA GLY A 606 -58.60 -17.69 5.53
C GLY A 606 -57.12 -17.89 5.23
N ASN A 607 -56.43 -18.36 6.22
CA ASN A 607 -55.03 -18.74 6.22
C ASN A 607 -54.86 -20.02 5.35
N PRO A 608 -54.11 -20.03 4.25
CA PRO A 608 -53.81 -21.28 3.58
C PRO A 608 -52.60 -21.91 4.29
N THR A 609 -52.89 -22.75 5.29
CA THR A 609 -51.92 -23.73 5.80
C THR A 609 -51.57 -24.70 4.68
N ARG A 610 -50.43 -24.52 4.07
CA ARG A 610 -49.76 -25.56 3.29
C ARG A 610 -49.00 -26.46 4.26
N GLY A 611 -49.57 -27.68 4.46
CA GLY A 611 -48.88 -28.73 5.18
C GLY A 611 -47.60 -29.17 4.46
N TYR A 612 -46.53 -29.19 5.20
CA TYR A 612 -45.35 -29.96 4.82
C TYR A 612 -45.56 -31.39 5.35
N HIS A 613 -45.76 -32.33 4.44
CA HIS A 613 -45.68 -33.75 4.72
C HIS A 613 -44.27 -34.13 5.12
N ASN A 614 -44.15 -34.61 6.34
CA ASN A 614 -42.99 -35.32 6.86
C ASN A 614 -43.02 -36.76 6.28
N ASN A 615 -42.17 -37.08 5.32
CA ASN A 615 -41.87 -38.47 4.99
C ASN A 615 -40.61 -38.87 5.78
N GLN A 616 -40.88 -39.54 6.89
CA GLN A 616 -39.93 -40.44 7.51
C GLN A 616 -39.89 -41.73 6.67
N GLU A 617 -38.82 -41.98 5.98
CA GLU A 617 -38.43 -43.33 5.58
C GLU A 617 -37.22 -43.79 6.37
N THR A 618 -37.47 -44.74 7.18
CA THR A 618 -36.54 -45.60 7.89
C THR A 618 -35.76 -46.47 6.89
N GLY A 619 -34.46 -46.42 6.90
CA GLY A 619 -33.55 -47.29 6.14
C GLY A 619 -32.30 -47.61 6.95
N LYS A 620 -32.28 -48.80 7.49
CA LYS A 620 -31.20 -49.47 8.25
C LYS A 620 -29.90 -49.65 7.44
N GLY A 621 -28.78 -49.63 8.17
CA GLY A 621 -27.64 -50.57 8.02
C GLY A 621 -26.55 -50.03 7.07
N GLU A 622 -25.36 -49.88 7.49
CA GLU A 622 -24.34 -50.85 7.80
C GLU A 622 -22.97 -50.21 8.06
N LYS A 623 -22.22 -50.86 8.83
CA LYS A 623 -20.86 -50.64 9.37
C LYS A 623 -19.74 -50.61 8.31
N ARG A 624 -18.63 -50.05 8.79
CA ARG A 624 -17.20 -50.29 8.40
C ARG A 624 -16.65 -49.25 7.36
N VAL A 625 -15.48 -48.68 7.52
CA VAL A 625 -14.25 -48.83 8.33
C VAL A 625 -13.67 -47.39 8.53
#